data_7edc8e784c14de77e8fac0a2bd14702d
#
_entry.id   7edc8e784c14de77e8fac0a2bd14702d
#
_cell.length_a   1.000
_cell.length_b   1.000
_cell.length_c   1.000
_cell.angle_alpha   90.00
_cell.angle_beta   90.00
_cell.angle_gamma   90.00
#
_symmetry.space_group_name_H-M   'P 1'
#
loop_
_entity.id
_entity.type
_entity.pdbx_description
1 polymer ?
#
loop_
_entity_poly.entity_id
_entity_poly.type
_entity_poly.pdbx_seq_one_letter_code
_entity_poly.pdbx_strand_id
1 'polypeptide(L)'
;MKKIFFKNDAEFNKYIEKADDLGHRKTFHKKNAIIKIFNVRGLISSGFFNTYASRIIKNSLKLKKYDIPSIEITNELVFQYNRRLSGVSYKYIPGTTYRDLSHKITMDMITDLANYISNIHKKGIYFRAMHLGNILLHNKKLFLIDIAKIHFYPWPLFVFTRARAFRRMIKYQDDIKHFGLINYKNLISEYMVSSKFNSFERIRFQLYLTIFSKIKYKYFKKTLGATILLVVLLWLI
;
A
#
# COMPACT_ATOMS: atom_id res chain seq x y z
N MET A 1 -8.54 8.44 -18.95
CA MET A 1 -8.52 9.35 -17.79
C MET A 1 -8.76 10.77 -18.28
N LYS A 2 -9.73 11.48 -17.69
CA LYS A 2 -10.05 12.87 -17.99
C LYS A 2 -9.53 13.79 -16.88
N LYS A 3 -9.30 15.09 -17.18
CA LYS A 3 -9.07 16.12 -16.17
C LYS A 3 -10.34 16.90 -15.93
N ILE A 4 -10.70 17.09 -14.67
CA ILE A 4 -11.84 17.93 -14.26
C ILE A 4 -11.27 19.10 -13.49
N PHE A 5 -11.58 20.31 -13.93
CA PHE A 5 -11.10 21.56 -13.36
C PHE A 5 -12.21 22.22 -12.54
N PHE A 6 -11.85 22.71 -11.35
CA PHE A 6 -12.73 23.48 -10.48
C PHE A 6 -12.14 24.88 -10.29
N LYS A 7 -12.92 25.92 -10.60
CA LYS A 7 -12.53 27.33 -10.47
C LYS A 7 -12.72 27.86 -9.06
N ASN A 8 -13.63 27.24 -8.28
CA ASN A 8 -13.96 27.63 -6.91
C ASN A 8 -14.53 26.42 -6.12
N ASP A 9 -14.73 26.62 -4.81
CA ASP A 9 -15.29 25.60 -3.93
C ASP A 9 -16.75 25.25 -4.28
N ALA A 10 -17.53 26.20 -4.80
CA ALA A 10 -18.93 25.95 -5.16
C ALA A 10 -19.06 24.94 -6.30
N GLU A 11 -18.21 25.02 -7.32
CA GLU A 11 -18.16 24.01 -8.40
C GLU A 11 -17.80 22.62 -7.88
N PHE A 12 -16.83 22.53 -6.96
CA PHE A 12 -16.47 21.27 -6.36
C PHE A 12 -17.58 20.72 -5.46
N ASN A 13 -18.22 21.54 -4.63
CA ASN A 13 -19.33 21.14 -3.77
C ASN A 13 -20.51 20.61 -4.60
N LYS A 14 -20.85 21.28 -5.71
CA LYS A 14 -21.84 20.78 -6.68
C LYS A 14 -21.43 19.44 -7.29
N TYR A 15 -20.14 19.25 -7.56
CA TYR A 15 -19.63 17.97 -8.08
C TYR A 15 -19.83 16.81 -7.10
N ILE A 16 -19.70 17.05 -5.78
CA ILE A 16 -19.86 16.02 -4.73
C ILE A 16 -21.24 16.04 -4.05
N GLU A 17 -22.17 16.90 -4.45
CA GLU A 17 -23.46 17.16 -3.79
C GLU A 17 -24.27 15.88 -3.46
N LYS A 18 -24.20 14.84 -4.31
CA LYS A 18 -24.89 13.56 -4.10
C LYS A 18 -23.92 12.43 -3.76
N ALA A 19 -22.84 12.74 -3.05
CA ALA A 19 -21.84 11.77 -2.67
C ALA A 19 -21.85 11.57 -1.15
N ASP A 20 -21.73 10.30 -0.71
CA ASP A 20 -21.62 9.95 0.70
C ASP A 20 -20.21 10.24 1.18
N ASP A 21 -20.07 11.03 2.25
CA ASP A 21 -18.78 11.22 2.91
C ASP A 21 -18.42 9.97 3.72
N LEU A 22 -17.32 9.33 3.35
CA LEU A 22 -16.84 8.12 4.05
C LEU A 22 -16.07 8.42 5.33
N GLY A 23 -16.06 9.70 5.80
CA GLY A 23 -15.44 10.12 7.06
C GLY A 23 -13.90 10.02 7.10
N HIS A 24 -13.26 9.53 6.05
CA HIS A 24 -11.82 9.32 5.97
C HIS A 24 -11.15 10.31 5.01
N ARG A 25 -10.55 11.39 5.55
CA ARG A 25 -9.65 12.29 4.80
C ARG A 25 -10.22 12.81 3.49
N LYS A 26 -11.42 13.40 3.51
CA LYS A 26 -12.09 13.93 2.31
C LYS A 26 -12.20 12.87 1.21
N THR A 27 -12.79 11.74 1.58
CA THR A 27 -13.09 10.62 0.68
C THR A 27 -14.60 10.51 0.53
N PHE A 28 -15.07 10.53 -0.70
CA PHE A 28 -16.50 10.52 -1.01
C PHE A 28 -16.83 9.35 -1.93
N HIS A 29 -17.97 8.72 -1.70
CA HIS A 29 -18.55 7.70 -2.59
C HIS A 29 -19.71 8.30 -3.37
N LYS A 30 -19.61 8.30 -4.69
CA LYS A 30 -20.63 8.82 -5.61
C LYS A 30 -20.95 7.79 -6.69
N LYS A 31 -22.11 7.15 -6.61
CA LYS A 31 -22.51 6.10 -7.55
C LYS A 31 -21.43 5.00 -7.63
N ASN A 32 -20.80 4.83 -8.79
CA ASN A 32 -19.76 3.84 -9.05
C ASN A 32 -18.34 4.40 -8.95
N ALA A 33 -18.14 5.52 -8.26
CA ALA A 33 -16.84 6.16 -8.15
C ALA A 33 -16.49 6.54 -6.70
N ILE A 34 -15.23 6.38 -6.37
CA ILE A 34 -14.63 6.96 -5.16
C ILE A 34 -13.85 8.22 -5.54
N ILE A 35 -14.08 9.29 -4.80
CA ILE A 35 -13.42 10.59 -4.96
C ILE A 35 -12.52 10.79 -3.75
N LYS A 36 -11.22 11.01 -3.96
CA LYS A 36 -10.26 11.33 -2.89
C LYS A 36 -9.60 12.67 -3.14
N ILE A 37 -9.61 13.53 -2.12
CA ILE A 37 -8.97 14.84 -2.13
C ILE A 37 -7.79 14.83 -1.17
N PHE A 38 -6.68 15.41 -1.61
CA PHE A 38 -5.43 15.50 -0.88
C PHE A 38 -5.02 16.95 -0.70
N ASN A 39 -4.58 17.29 0.50
CA ASN A 39 -4.03 18.60 0.81
C ASN A 39 -2.51 18.51 0.99
N VAL A 40 -1.76 19.37 0.31
CA VAL A 40 -0.30 19.47 0.43
C VAL A 40 0.05 20.35 1.62
N ARG A 41 0.72 19.78 2.62
CA ARG A 41 1.15 20.48 3.82
C ARG A 41 2.51 21.16 3.59
N GLY A 42 2.54 22.35 3.08
CA GLY A 42 3.75 23.15 2.93
C GLY A 42 4.24 23.29 1.48
N LEU A 43 4.69 24.51 1.16
CA LEU A 43 5.10 24.93 -0.19
C LEU A 43 6.46 24.34 -0.63
N ILE A 44 7.34 23.96 0.33
CA ILE A 44 8.71 23.47 0.09
C ILE A 44 8.76 21.93 0.19
N SER A 45 7.64 21.25 0.31
CA SER A 45 7.64 19.78 0.41
C SER A 45 7.72 19.13 -0.98
N SER A 46 8.39 17.97 -1.07
CA SER A 46 8.38 17.12 -2.28
C SER A 46 6.95 16.78 -2.77
N GLY A 47 5.95 16.93 -1.89
CA GLY A 47 4.53 16.77 -2.20
C GLY A 47 3.95 17.88 -3.06
N PHE A 48 4.61 19.06 -3.17
CA PHE A 48 4.16 20.13 -4.03
C PHE A 48 4.43 19.84 -5.51
N PHE A 49 5.62 19.30 -5.80
CA PHE A 49 6.02 18.93 -7.17
C PHE A 49 5.48 17.55 -7.61
N ASN A 50 5.20 16.67 -6.65
CA ASN A 50 4.69 15.33 -6.92
C ASN A 50 3.55 14.99 -5.93
N THR A 51 2.36 15.50 -6.25
CA THR A 51 1.17 15.39 -5.39
C THR A 51 0.77 13.94 -5.13
N TYR A 52 -0.01 13.71 -4.08
CA TYR A 52 -0.58 12.38 -3.82
C TYR A 52 -1.43 11.89 -5.00
N ALA A 53 -2.23 12.77 -5.60
CA ALA A 53 -3.02 12.47 -6.78
C ALA A 53 -2.14 12.00 -7.95
N SER A 54 -1.10 12.76 -8.28
CA SER A 54 -0.15 12.42 -9.35
C SER A 54 0.53 11.06 -9.13
N ARG A 55 0.92 10.76 -7.86
CA ARG A 55 1.50 9.45 -7.51
C ARG A 55 0.53 8.30 -7.68
N ILE A 56 -0.72 8.47 -7.26
CA ILE A 56 -1.77 7.46 -7.44
C ILE A 56 -1.98 7.19 -8.93
N ILE A 57 -2.11 8.22 -9.75
CA ILE A 57 -2.28 8.10 -11.19
C ILE A 57 -1.10 7.33 -11.82
N LYS A 58 0.14 7.77 -11.57
CA LYS A 58 1.34 7.11 -12.09
C LYS A 58 1.43 5.65 -11.64
N ASN A 59 1.12 5.38 -10.37
CA ASN A 59 1.21 4.04 -9.80
C ASN A 59 0.11 3.11 -10.35
N SER A 60 -1.12 3.60 -10.55
CA SER A 60 -2.19 2.84 -11.19
C SER A 60 -1.81 2.40 -12.61
N LEU A 61 -1.27 3.31 -13.40
CA LEU A 61 -0.81 3.02 -14.76
C LEU A 61 0.35 2.00 -14.77
N LYS A 62 1.30 2.13 -13.84
CA LYS A 62 2.40 1.18 -13.70
C LYS A 62 1.91 -0.18 -13.25
N LEU A 63 1.03 -0.27 -12.23
CA LEU A 63 0.47 -1.53 -11.75
C LEU A 63 -0.27 -2.27 -12.87
N LYS A 64 -1.02 -1.55 -13.70
CA LYS A 64 -1.67 -2.12 -14.89
C LYS A 64 -0.64 -2.73 -15.85
N LYS A 65 0.50 -2.08 -16.09
CA LYS A 65 1.61 -2.61 -16.93
C LYS A 65 2.22 -3.90 -16.35
N TYR A 66 2.19 -4.05 -15.04
CA TYR A 66 2.70 -5.23 -14.33
C TYR A 66 1.63 -6.30 -14.09
N ASP A 67 0.42 -6.15 -14.64
CA ASP A 67 -0.73 -7.04 -14.42
C ASP A 67 -1.03 -7.25 -12.92
N ILE A 68 -0.92 -6.17 -12.13
CA ILE A 68 -1.30 -6.17 -10.72
C ILE A 68 -2.65 -5.45 -10.57
N PRO A 69 -3.71 -6.15 -10.19
CA PRO A 69 -5.02 -5.54 -9.99
C PRO A 69 -4.97 -4.42 -8.95
N SER A 70 -5.48 -3.26 -9.30
CA SER A 70 -5.56 -2.08 -8.43
C SER A 70 -6.70 -1.18 -8.85
N ILE A 71 -6.89 -0.08 -8.12
CA ILE A 71 -7.89 0.94 -8.47
C ILE A 71 -7.65 1.48 -9.89
N GLU A 72 -8.74 1.64 -10.63
CA GLU A 72 -8.74 2.21 -11.98
C GLU A 72 -9.13 3.69 -11.93
N ILE A 73 -8.19 4.58 -12.29
CA ILE A 73 -8.40 6.02 -12.23
C ILE A 73 -9.28 6.46 -13.40
N THR A 74 -10.38 7.13 -13.08
CA THR A 74 -11.31 7.71 -14.06
C THR A 74 -10.97 9.16 -14.36
N ASN A 75 -10.73 9.98 -13.29
CA ASN A 75 -10.44 11.39 -13.46
C ASN A 75 -9.32 11.89 -12.54
N GLU A 76 -8.57 12.86 -13.02
CA GLU A 76 -7.73 13.74 -12.21
C GLU A 76 -8.53 15.00 -11.88
N LEU A 77 -8.56 15.38 -10.59
CA LEU A 77 -9.30 16.57 -10.11
C LEU A 77 -8.30 17.69 -9.85
N VAL A 78 -8.48 18.79 -10.56
CA VAL A 78 -7.57 19.95 -10.55
C VAL A 78 -8.29 21.16 -9.95
N PHE A 79 -7.78 21.71 -8.86
CA PHE A 79 -8.32 22.85 -8.14
C PHE A 79 -7.55 24.11 -8.54
N GLN A 80 -8.07 24.89 -9.51
CA GLN A 80 -7.38 26.09 -10.04
C GLN A 80 -7.25 27.19 -9.01
N TYR A 81 -8.21 27.32 -8.11
CA TYR A 81 -8.25 28.33 -7.04
C TYR A 81 -7.35 27.96 -5.84
N ASN A 82 -6.93 26.71 -5.71
CA ASN A 82 -6.11 26.27 -4.58
C ASN A 82 -5.07 25.20 -4.99
N ARG A 83 -3.87 25.65 -5.30
CA ARG A 83 -2.75 24.79 -5.71
C ARG A 83 -2.31 23.78 -4.65
N ARG A 84 -2.79 23.90 -3.40
CA ARG A 84 -2.53 22.92 -2.33
C ARG A 84 -3.47 21.72 -2.39
N LEU A 85 -4.57 21.82 -3.14
CA LEU A 85 -5.51 20.73 -3.33
C LEU A 85 -5.19 19.96 -4.60
N SER A 86 -5.34 18.66 -4.52
CA SER A 86 -5.29 17.75 -5.67
C SER A 86 -6.21 16.58 -5.40
N GLY A 87 -6.78 15.97 -6.41
CA GLY A 87 -7.68 14.83 -6.20
C GLY A 87 -7.66 13.85 -7.34
N VAL A 88 -8.25 12.70 -7.06
CA VAL A 88 -8.52 11.65 -8.04
C VAL A 88 -9.93 11.10 -7.85
N SER A 89 -10.52 10.68 -8.95
CA SER A 89 -11.69 9.83 -8.94
C SER A 89 -11.31 8.49 -9.58
N TYR A 90 -11.75 7.39 -8.99
CA TYR A 90 -11.51 6.05 -9.49
C TYR A 90 -12.76 5.19 -9.34
N LYS A 91 -12.83 4.14 -10.16
CA LYS A 91 -13.96 3.21 -10.18
C LYS A 91 -14.10 2.55 -8.81
N TYR A 92 -15.32 2.54 -8.27
CA TYR A 92 -15.63 1.79 -7.07
C TYR A 92 -15.49 0.30 -7.33
N ILE A 93 -14.83 -0.41 -6.42
CA ILE A 93 -14.70 -1.86 -6.43
C ILE A 93 -15.54 -2.39 -5.27
N PRO A 94 -16.68 -3.07 -5.53
CA PRO A 94 -17.52 -3.62 -4.47
C PRO A 94 -16.86 -4.86 -3.88
N GLY A 95 -16.10 -4.66 -2.81
CA GLY A 95 -15.34 -5.72 -2.16
C GLY A 95 -15.10 -5.42 -0.69
N THR A 96 -14.53 -6.40 0.02
CA THR A 96 -14.20 -6.31 1.44
C THR A 96 -12.69 -6.29 1.63
N THR A 97 -12.17 -5.42 2.50
CA THR A 97 -10.73 -5.45 2.79
C THR A 97 -10.38 -6.69 3.59
N TYR A 98 -9.13 -7.17 3.46
CA TYR A 98 -8.67 -8.31 4.25
C TYR A 98 -8.76 -8.06 5.76
N ARG A 99 -8.69 -6.81 6.20
CA ARG A 99 -8.92 -6.44 7.60
C ARG A 99 -10.37 -6.72 8.01
N ASP A 100 -11.34 -6.35 7.17
CA ASP A 100 -12.77 -6.44 7.49
C ASP A 100 -13.33 -7.86 7.31
N LEU A 101 -12.59 -8.75 6.66
CA LEU A 101 -12.93 -10.18 6.58
C LEU A 101 -12.85 -10.89 7.93
N SER A 102 -11.96 -10.44 8.83
CA SER A 102 -11.85 -10.89 10.23
C SER A 102 -11.94 -12.44 10.40
N HIS A 103 -12.99 -12.91 11.06
CA HIS A 103 -13.19 -14.35 11.37
C HIS A 103 -13.55 -15.24 10.16
N LYS A 104 -13.72 -14.67 8.96
CA LYS A 104 -14.06 -15.42 7.74
C LYS A 104 -12.82 -15.84 6.93
N ILE A 105 -11.64 -15.62 7.46
CA ILE A 105 -10.39 -15.91 6.75
C ILE A 105 -10.08 -17.40 6.82
N THR A 106 -10.03 -18.04 5.66
CA THR A 106 -9.65 -19.45 5.49
C THR A 106 -8.17 -19.59 5.15
N MET A 107 -7.65 -20.82 5.24
CA MET A 107 -6.27 -21.12 4.86
C MET A 107 -6.01 -20.84 3.37
N ASP A 108 -6.96 -21.16 2.48
CA ASP A 108 -6.87 -20.87 1.05
C ASP A 108 -6.73 -19.37 0.80
N MET A 109 -7.51 -18.54 1.52
CA MET A 109 -7.40 -17.09 1.42
C MET A 109 -6.03 -16.57 1.90
N ILE A 110 -5.43 -17.20 2.91
CA ILE A 110 -4.07 -16.88 3.38
C ILE A 110 -3.04 -17.24 2.30
N THR A 111 -3.18 -18.39 1.68
CA THR A 111 -2.32 -18.85 0.59
C THR A 111 -2.44 -17.93 -0.63
N ASP A 112 -3.66 -17.53 -1.01
CA ASP A 112 -3.89 -16.57 -2.09
C ASP A 112 -3.25 -15.21 -1.80
N LEU A 113 -3.37 -14.72 -0.56
CA LEU A 113 -2.73 -13.48 -0.12
C LEU A 113 -1.21 -13.59 -0.17
N ALA A 114 -0.64 -14.70 0.28
CA ALA A 114 0.79 -14.98 0.23
C ALA A 114 1.32 -14.99 -1.21
N ASN A 115 0.61 -15.69 -2.11
CA ASN A 115 0.92 -15.75 -3.53
C ASN A 115 0.87 -14.35 -4.18
N TYR A 116 -0.16 -13.58 -3.86
CA TYR A 116 -0.33 -12.22 -4.36
C TYR A 116 0.81 -11.30 -3.93
N ILE A 117 1.16 -11.30 -2.63
CA ILE A 117 2.28 -10.50 -2.10
C ILE A 117 3.61 -10.96 -2.70
N SER A 118 3.84 -12.27 -2.82
CA SER A 118 5.03 -12.84 -3.43
C SER A 118 5.19 -12.38 -4.89
N ASN A 119 4.11 -12.42 -5.68
CA ASN A 119 4.09 -11.95 -7.07
C ASN A 119 4.46 -10.46 -7.17
N ILE A 120 3.88 -9.61 -6.32
CA ILE A 120 4.19 -8.18 -6.23
C ILE A 120 5.70 -7.99 -5.97
N HIS A 121 6.26 -8.71 -5.01
CA HIS A 121 7.67 -8.58 -4.66
C HIS A 121 8.62 -9.15 -5.74
N LYS A 122 8.24 -10.22 -6.42
CA LYS A 122 9.00 -10.78 -7.57
C LYS A 122 9.04 -9.79 -8.73
N LYS A 123 7.97 -9.02 -8.93
CA LYS A 123 7.91 -7.94 -9.94
C LYS A 123 8.61 -6.64 -9.52
N GLY A 124 9.37 -6.63 -8.41
CA GLY A 124 10.11 -5.47 -7.94
C GLY A 124 9.24 -4.38 -7.32
N ILE A 125 8.00 -4.67 -6.94
CA ILE A 125 7.05 -3.68 -6.45
C ILE A 125 7.09 -3.64 -4.93
N TYR A 126 7.54 -2.51 -4.36
CA TYR A 126 7.58 -2.26 -2.93
C TYR A 126 6.42 -1.37 -2.50
N PHE A 127 5.40 -1.96 -1.90
CA PHE A 127 4.25 -1.24 -1.37
C PHE A 127 4.49 -0.84 0.08
N ARG A 128 4.92 0.42 0.32
CA ARG A 128 5.23 0.92 1.67
C ARG A 128 4.02 1.00 2.60
N ALA A 129 2.82 1.06 2.06
CA ALA A 129 1.58 1.11 2.82
C ALA A 129 0.88 -0.27 2.84
N MET A 130 1.63 -1.36 2.69
CA MET A 130 1.09 -2.71 2.70
C MET A 130 0.59 -3.06 4.10
N HIS A 131 -0.71 -3.07 4.26
CA HIS A 131 -1.44 -3.56 5.42
C HIS A 131 -2.79 -4.11 4.94
N LEU A 132 -3.44 -4.94 5.75
CA LEU A 132 -4.64 -5.69 5.34
C LEU A 132 -5.82 -4.80 4.91
N GLY A 133 -5.92 -3.58 5.47
CA GLY A 133 -6.92 -2.60 5.04
C GLY A 133 -6.65 -1.95 3.67
N ASN A 134 -5.49 -2.22 3.04
CA ASN A 134 -5.17 -1.75 1.68
C ASN A 134 -5.17 -2.87 0.63
N ILE A 135 -5.60 -4.06 1.02
CA ILE A 135 -5.80 -5.21 0.14
C ILE A 135 -7.27 -5.57 0.15
N LEU A 136 -7.93 -5.39 -0.98
CA LEU A 136 -9.37 -5.59 -1.16
C LEU A 136 -9.61 -6.93 -1.88
N LEU A 137 -10.53 -7.74 -1.38
CA LEU A 137 -11.03 -8.94 -2.04
C LEU A 137 -12.33 -8.63 -2.77
N HIS A 138 -12.37 -8.88 -4.07
CA HIS A 138 -13.57 -8.77 -4.91
C HIS A 138 -13.56 -9.90 -5.93
N ASN A 139 -14.66 -10.68 -6.00
CA ASN A 139 -14.82 -11.81 -6.94
C ASN A 139 -13.57 -12.73 -6.98
N LYS A 140 -13.11 -13.16 -5.80
CA LYS A 140 -11.90 -14.00 -5.61
C LYS A 140 -10.59 -13.39 -6.13
N LYS A 141 -10.57 -12.11 -6.48
CA LYS A 141 -9.36 -11.38 -6.90
C LYS A 141 -8.96 -10.36 -5.87
N LEU A 142 -7.64 -10.20 -5.71
CA LEU A 142 -7.06 -9.23 -4.79
C LEU A 142 -6.69 -7.94 -5.52
N PHE A 143 -7.08 -6.80 -4.95
CA PHE A 143 -6.80 -5.47 -5.50
C PHE A 143 -6.04 -4.64 -4.50
N LEU A 144 -5.07 -3.84 -4.96
CA LEU A 144 -4.42 -2.82 -4.16
C LEU A 144 -5.24 -1.53 -4.17
N ILE A 145 -5.49 -1.01 -2.97
CA ILE A 145 -6.06 0.33 -2.78
C ILE A 145 -5.06 1.22 -2.03
N ASP A 146 -5.27 2.53 -2.02
CA ASP A 146 -4.33 3.55 -1.44
C ASP A 146 -2.89 3.43 -1.95
N ILE A 147 -2.73 3.31 -3.25
CA ILE A 147 -1.50 3.02 -3.98
C ILE A 147 -0.49 4.19 -4.09
N ALA A 148 -0.68 5.30 -3.38
CA ALA A 148 0.19 6.47 -3.46
C ALA A 148 1.65 6.20 -3.03
N LYS A 149 1.88 5.18 -2.19
CA LYS A 149 3.20 4.87 -1.58
C LYS A 149 3.78 3.57 -2.12
N ILE A 150 3.84 3.44 -3.44
CA ILE A 150 4.48 2.33 -4.13
C ILE A 150 5.78 2.80 -4.77
N HIS A 151 6.81 1.95 -4.71
CA HIS A 151 8.07 2.11 -5.42
C HIS A 151 8.26 0.90 -6.33
N PHE A 152 8.79 1.13 -7.53
CA PHE A 152 9.05 0.12 -8.53
C PHE A 152 10.55 0.02 -8.74
N TYR A 153 11.09 -1.18 -8.60
CA TYR A 153 12.48 -1.52 -8.88
C TYR A 153 12.54 -2.36 -10.16
N PRO A 154 13.60 -2.26 -10.97
CA PRO A 154 13.74 -3.05 -12.19
C PRO A 154 14.12 -4.52 -11.93
N TRP A 155 14.33 -4.90 -10.69
CA TRP A 155 14.66 -6.25 -10.23
C TRP A 155 13.72 -6.72 -9.11
N PRO A 156 13.62 -8.04 -8.85
CA PRO A 156 12.88 -8.58 -7.71
C PRO A 156 13.36 -7.98 -6.38
N LEU A 157 12.45 -7.77 -5.44
CA LEU A 157 12.83 -7.23 -4.14
C LEU A 157 13.76 -8.18 -3.40
N PHE A 158 14.83 -7.66 -2.82
CA PHE A 158 15.71 -8.38 -1.91
C PHE A 158 14.99 -8.81 -0.63
N VAL A 159 15.46 -9.89 0.00
CA VAL A 159 14.87 -10.48 1.22
C VAL A 159 14.65 -9.43 2.32
N PHE A 160 15.62 -8.54 2.55
CA PHE A 160 15.50 -7.42 3.49
C PHE A 160 14.32 -6.50 3.18
N THR A 161 14.18 -6.09 1.92
CA THR A 161 13.09 -5.20 1.49
C THR A 161 11.73 -5.87 1.60
N ARG A 162 11.66 -7.17 1.30
CA ARG A 162 10.45 -7.99 1.47
C ARG A 162 10.05 -8.09 2.95
N ALA A 163 10.97 -8.37 3.86
CA ALA A 163 10.70 -8.39 5.29
C ALA A 163 10.24 -7.01 5.81
N ARG A 164 10.86 -5.92 5.32
CA ARG A 164 10.47 -4.56 5.63
C ARG A 164 9.04 -4.23 5.18
N ALA A 165 8.55 -4.81 4.09
CA ALA A 165 7.17 -4.63 3.64
C ALA A 165 6.17 -5.21 4.66
N PHE A 166 6.43 -6.39 5.20
CA PHE A 166 5.61 -7.02 6.24
C PHE A 166 5.59 -6.28 7.57
N ARG A 167 6.60 -5.44 7.85
CA ARG A 167 6.65 -4.64 9.09
C ARG A 167 5.38 -3.81 9.32
N ARG A 168 4.76 -3.31 8.26
CA ARG A 168 3.52 -2.51 8.38
C ARG A 168 2.36 -3.36 8.89
N MET A 169 2.21 -4.57 8.38
CA MET A 169 1.18 -5.50 8.85
C MET A 169 1.39 -5.84 10.33
N ILE A 170 2.64 -6.12 10.76
CA ILE A 170 2.96 -6.43 12.16
C ILE A 170 2.65 -5.25 13.09
N LYS A 171 2.90 -4.01 12.65
CA LYS A 171 2.76 -2.81 13.49
C LYS A 171 1.36 -2.20 13.48
N TYR A 172 0.48 -2.65 12.62
CA TYR A 172 -0.89 -2.18 12.59
C TYR A 172 -1.69 -3.04 13.58
N GLN A 173 -1.97 -2.48 14.76
CA GLN A 173 -2.68 -3.22 15.83
C GLN A 173 -4.04 -3.72 15.36
N ASP A 174 -4.76 -2.95 14.55
CA ASP A 174 -6.03 -3.36 13.98
C ASP A 174 -5.88 -4.60 13.08
N ASP A 175 -4.81 -4.68 12.26
CA ASP A 175 -4.58 -5.86 11.44
C ASP A 175 -4.33 -7.10 12.30
N ILE A 176 -3.51 -6.99 13.36
CA ILE A 176 -3.25 -8.11 14.26
C ILE A 176 -4.51 -8.51 15.02
N LYS A 177 -5.31 -7.55 15.49
CA LYS A 177 -6.55 -7.79 16.22
C LYS A 177 -7.57 -8.56 15.38
N HIS A 178 -7.72 -8.19 14.11
CA HIS A 178 -8.71 -8.78 13.21
C HIS A 178 -8.22 -10.04 12.49
N PHE A 179 -6.94 -10.09 12.12
CA PHE A 179 -6.36 -11.21 11.40
C PHE A 179 -5.89 -12.33 12.32
N GLY A 180 -5.43 -11.99 13.50
CA GLY A 180 -4.89 -12.92 14.50
C GLY A 180 -3.43 -13.30 14.25
N LEU A 181 -2.73 -13.62 15.34
CA LEU A 181 -1.31 -13.99 15.28
C LEU A 181 -1.07 -15.32 14.56
N ILE A 182 -2.01 -16.28 14.66
CA ILE A 182 -1.91 -17.58 14.00
C ILE A 182 -1.95 -17.40 12.49
N ASN A 183 -2.97 -16.68 11.98
CA ASN A 183 -3.09 -16.40 10.56
C ASN A 183 -1.90 -15.59 10.02
N TYR A 184 -1.35 -14.69 10.85
CA TYR A 184 -0.14 -13.97 10.47
C TYR A 184 1.07 -14.90 10.33
N LYS A 185 1.26 -15.86 11.26
CA LYS A 185 2.33 -16.88 11.15
C LYS A 185 2.14 -17.74 9.90
N ASN A 186 0.90 -18.17 9.64
CA ASN A 186 0.57 -18.94 8.44
C ASN A 186 0.87 -18.13 7.17
N LEU A 187 0.48 -16.85 7.12
CA LEU A 187 0.80 -15.96 6.00
C LEU A 187 2.31 -15.86 5.73
N ILE A 188 3.12 -15.76 6.78
CA ILE A 188 4.59 -15.72 6.67
C ILE A 188 5.14 -17.03 6.12
N SER A 189 4.64 -18.16 6.61
CA SER A 189 5.03 -19.50 6.13
C SER A 189 4.68 -19.68 4.66
N GLU A 190 3.44 -19.44 4.28
CA GLU A 190 2.95 -19.52 2.90
C GLU A 190 3.70 -18.57 1.97
N TYR A 191 4.00 -17.35 2.45
CA TYR A 191 4.78 -16.39 1.68
C TYR A 191 6.20 -16.88 1.38
N MET A 192 6.87 -17.52 2.34
CA MET A 192 8.21 -18.10 2.12
C MET A 192 8.17 -19.23 1.09
N VAL A 193 7.12 -20.07 1.12
CA VAL A 193 6.88 -21.13 0.13
C VAL A 193 6.63 -20.50 -1.24
N SER A 194 5.67 -19.60 -1.36
CA SER A 194 5.32 -18.89 -2.61
C SER A 194 6.49 -18.12 -3.22
N SER A 195 7.36 -17.57 -2.37
CA SER A 195 8.57 -16.86 -2.80
C SER A 195 9.68 -17.80 -3.27
N LYS A 196 9.55 -19.12 -3.04
CA LYS A 196 10.56 -20.14 -3.32
C LYS A 196 11.88 -19.85 -2.61
N PHE A 197 11.81 -19.41 -1.34
CA PHE A 197 13.01 -19.12 -0.55
C PHE A 197 13.76 -20.41 -0.25
N ASN A 198 15.06 -20.41 -0.48
CA ASN A 198 15.96 -21.45 0.01
C ASN A 198 16.14 -21.35 1.55
N SER A 199 16.80 -22.31 2.17
CA SER A 199 16.97 -22.37 3.63
C SER A 199 17.65 -21.11 4.20
N PHE A 200 18.66 -20.59 3.54
CA PHE A 200 19.38 -19.39 3.96
C PHE A 200 18.51 -18.13 3.87
N GLU A 201 17.75 -17.97 2.78
CA GLU A 201 16.80 -16.88 2.60
C GLU A 201 15.67 -16.90 3.63
N ARG A 202 15.18 -18.09 4.01
CA ARG A 202 14.17 -18.28 5.06
C ARG A 202 14.70 -17.79 6.41
N ILE A 203 15.91 -18.19 6.80
CA ILE A 203 16.56 -17.76 8.04
C ILE A 203 16.73 -16.24 8.05
N ARG A 204 17.28 -15.65 6.98
CA ARG A 204 17.46 -14.19 6.85
C ARG A 204 16.13 -13.44 6.92
N PHE A 205 15.10 -13.93 6.24
CA PHE A 205 13.79 -13.30 6.25
C PHE A 205 13.18 -13.29 7.65
N GLN A 206 13.22 -14.40 8.37
CA GLN A 206 12.74 -14.51 9.76
C GLN A 206 13.53 -13.61 10.71
N LEU A 207 14.86 -13.56 10.57
CA LEU A 207 15.73 -12.68 11.34
C LEU A 207 15.34 -11.20 11.12
N TYR A 208 15.17 -10.77 9.86
CA TYR A 208 14.75 -9.41 9.56
C TYR A 208 13.35 -9.08 10.09
N LEU A 209 12.39 -10.01 10.03
CA LEU A 209 11.08 -9.81 10.63
C LEU A 209 11.18 -9.60 12.15
N THR A 210 11.99 -10.40 12.83
CA THR A 210 12.24 -10.26 14.28
C THR A 210 12.87 -8.92 14.62
N ILE A 211 13.89 -8.50 13.87
CA ILE A 211 14.50 -7.17 14.03
C ILE A 211 13.46 -6.08 13.82
N PHE A 212 12.69 -6.13 12.74
CA PHE A 212 11.68 -5.12 12.45
C PHE A 212 10.51 -5.10 13.44
N SER A 213 10.18 -6.20 14.10
CA SER A 213 9.15 -6.24 15.14
C SER A 213 9.60 -5.53 16.42
N LYS A 214 10.87 -5.63 16.78
CA LYS A 214 11.45 -5.06 18.02
C LYS A 214 11.79 -3.56 17.93
N ILE A 215 12.15 -3.05 16.74
CA ILE A 215 12.60 -1.66 16.57
C ILE A 215 11.42 -0.68 16.58
N LYS A 216 11.33 0.20 17.58
CA LYS A 216 10.45 1.37 17.57
C LYS A 216 10.91 2.35 16.46
N TYR A 217 9.97 2.90 15.68
CA TYR A 217 10.25 3.76 14.51
C TYR A 217 11.21 4.94 14.78
N LYS A 218 11.18 5.49 16.01
CA LYS A 218 11.97 6.66 16.43
C LYS A 218 13.49 6.41 16.43
N TYR A 219 13.92 5.17 16.65
CA TYR A 219 15.34 4.79 16.72
C TYR A 219 15.90 4.35 15.37
N PHE A 220 15.06 3.93 14.42
CA PHE A 220 15.51 3.40 13.13
C PHE A 220 16.29 4.41 12.27
N LYS A 221 15.97 5.71 12.35
CA LYS A 221 16.70 6.75 11.63
C LYS A 221 18.09 7.02 12.19
N LYS A 222 18.30 6.82 13.51
CA LYS A 222 19.59 7.05 14.17
C LYS A 222 20.54 5.84 14.08
N THR A 223 20.00 4.63 14.05
CA THR A 223 20.81 3.39 14.08
C THR A 223 21.05 2.78 12.70
N LEU A 224 20.39 3.27 11.65
CA LEU A 224 20.54 2.69 10.30
C LEU A 224 21.98 2.77 9.79
N GLY A 225 22.72 3.82 10.12
CA GLY A 225 24.14 3.95 9.78
C GLY A 225 25.03 2.92 10.49
N ALA A 226 24.81 2.71 11.79
CA ALA A 226 25.60 1.77 12.59
C ALA A 226 25.26 0.31 12.27
N THR A 227 23.97 0.00 11.99
CA THR A 227 23.53 -1.39 11.70
C THR A 227 23.90 -1.82 10.29
N ILE A 228 23.92 -0.89 9.31
CA ILE A 228 24.43 -1.19 7.96
C ILE A 228 25.93 -1.46 8.02
N LEU A 229 26.69 -0.72 8.81
CA LEU A 229 28.11 -0.96 9.02
C LEU A 229 28.38 -2.34 9.64
N LEU A 230 27.58 -2.75 10.63
CA LEU A 230 27.72 -4.07 11.28
C LEU A 230 27.35 -5.22 10.34
N VAL A 231 26.34 -5.05 9.51
CA VAL A 231 25.90 -6.06 8.53
C VAL A 231 26.91 -6.15 7.37
N VAL A 232 27.52 -5.04 6.97
CA VAL A 232 28.60 -5.04 5.96
C VAL A 232 29.88 -5.68 6.51
N LEU A 233 30.23 -5.42 7.77
CA LEU A 233 31.36 -6.06 8.44
C LEU A 233 31.17 -7.58 8.63
N LEU A 234 29.93 -8.03 8.90
CA LEU A 234 29.61 -9.46 8.97
C LEU A 234 29.51 -10.14 7.58
N TRP A 235 29.59 -9.37 6.51
CA TRP A 235 29.61 -9.87 5.12
C TRP A 235 31.03 -9.96 4.56
N LEU A 236 32.01 -9.31 5.22
CA LEU A 236 33.42 -9.26 4.83
C LEU A 236 34.29 -10.23 5.66
N ILE A 237 33.69 -10.97 6.64
CA ILE A 237 34.27 -12.08 7.38
C ILE A 237 33.58 -13.38 6.96
#